data_4e3c877a33d21153a8bde1cf183b3bcf
#
_entry.id   4e3c877a33d21153a8bde1cf183b3bcf
#
_cell.length_a   1.000
_cell.length_b   1.000
_cell.length_c   1.000
_cell.angle_alpha   90.00
_cell.angle_beta   90.00
_cell.angle_gamma   90.00
#
_symmetry.space_group_name_H-M   'P 1'
#
loop_
_entity.id
_entity.type
_entity.pdbx_description
1 polymer ?
#
loop_
_entity_poly.entity_id
_entity_poly.type
_entity_poly.pdbx_seq_one_letter_code
_entity_poly.pdbx_strand_id
1 'polypeptide(L)'
;MTSLLPLLVLVAALVVAAGSMAAADAALGTVSRARVEALVRTGRFGARQLALVIADRPRHVNLLLLLRLGCEVTATVLVTMAALREFSMTWLAVLVAGVAMVVVAYVVIGVGPRTIGRQHPYTIGLLVAGPVRVLGRVLGPLSRLLIMVGNAITPGRGFPAGPFTSEVELRELVDMAGERGVVEAGEAEMIHSVFELGDTVAREVMVPRTEIVWIE
;
A
#
# COMPACT_ATOMS: atom_id res chain seq x y z
N MET A 1 -14.25 -24.28 -34.43
CA MET A 1 -14.05 -22.87 -34.13
C MET A 1 -14.63 -22.62 -32.76
N THR A 2 -13.87 -22.88 -31.71
CA THR A 2 -14.26 -22.39 -30.36
C THR A 2 -14.21 -20.88 -30.38
N SER A 3 -15.35 -20.28 -30.15
CA SER A 3 -15.52 -18.84 -30.23
C SER A 3 -14.46 -18.12 -29.36
N LEU A 4 -13.70 -17.18 -29.91
CA LEU A 4 -12.77 -16.28 -29.19
C LEU A 4 -13.51 -15.46 -28.11
N LEU A 5 -14.82 -15.33 -28.27
CA LEU A 5 -15.69 -14.55 -27.38
C LEU A 5 -15.57 -14.95 -25.89
N PRO A 6 -15.69 -16.23 -25.48
CA PRO A 6 -15.58 -16.57 -24.05
C PRO A 6 -14.17 -16.31 -23.50
N LEU A 7 -13.14 -16.44 -24.31
CA LEU A 7 -11.77 -16.15 -23.90
C LEU A 7 -11.58 -14.63 -23.68
N LEU A 8 -12.10 -13.80 -24.56
CA LEU A 8 -12.05 -12.32 -24.41
C LEU A 8 -12.88 -11.85 -23.22
N VAL A 9 -14.04 -12.45 -22.96
CA VAL A 9 -14.85 -12.16 -21.77
C VAL A 9 -14.09 -12.52 -20.50
N LEU A 10 -13.42 -13.67 -20.48
CA LEU A 10 -12.60 -14.08 -19.33
C LEU A 10 -11.42 -13.11 -19.11
N VAL A 11 -10.74 -12.71 -20.18
CA VAL A 11 -9.65 -11.70 -20.09
C VAL A 11 -10.19 -10.38 -19.54
N ALA A 12 -11.31 -9.89 -20.04
CA ALA A 12 -11.94 -8.66 -19.54
C ALA A 12 -12.30 -8.78 -18.05
N ALA A 13 -12.86 -9.91 -17.62
CA ALA A 13 -13.16 -10.15 -16.21
C ALA A 13 -11.91 -10.15 -15.33
N LEU A 14 -10.80 -10.76 -15.78
CA LEU A 14 -9.53 -10.76 -15.07
C LEU A 14 -8.92 -9.37 -14.98
N VAL A 15 -8.99 -8.57 -16.04
CA VAL A 15 -8.50 -7.18 -16.07
C VAL A 15 -9.30 -6.32 -15.09
N VAL A 16 -10.63 -6.45 -15.07
CA VAL A 16 -11.50 -5.72 -14.11
C VAL A 16 -11.20 -6.17 -12.67
N ALA A 17 -11.01 -7.47 -12.44
CA ALA A 17 -10.62 -7.99 -11.12
C ALA A 17 -9.27 -7.43 -10.68
N ALA A 18 -8.25 -7.44 -11.56
CA ALA A 18 -6.93 -6.86 -11.27
C ALA A 18 -7.02 -5.35 -10.97
N GLY A 19 -7.80 -4.60 -11.74
CA GLY A 19 -8.04 -3.18 -11.52
C GLY A 19 -8.74 -2.90 -10.17
N SER A 20 -9.75 -3.71 -9.82
CA SER A 20 -10.43 -3.59 -8.53
C SER A 20 -9.50 -3.85 -7.34
N MET A 21 -8.57 -4.80 -7.46
CA MET A 21 -7.53 -5.05 -6.45
C MET A 21 -6.52 -3.90 -6.35
N ALA A 22 -6.16 -3.28 -7.49
CA ALA A 22 -5.31 -2.10 -7.51
C ALA A 22 -5.98 -0.88 -6.84
N ALA A 23 -7.28 -0.68 -7.05
CA ALA A 23 -8.04 0.35 -6.38
C ALA A 23 -8.16 0.10 -4.86
N ALA A 24 -8.39 -1.15 -4.46
CA ALA A 24 -8.44 -1.57 -3.06
C ALA A 24 -7.10 -1.33 -2.35
N ASP A 25 -5.99 -1.73 -2.97
CA ASP A 25 -4.62 -1.50 -2.47
C ASP A 25 -4.36 -0.01 -2.24
N ALA A 26 -4.63 0.82 -3.26
CA ALA A 26 -4.45 2.26 -3.17
C ALA A 26 -5.34 2.91 -2.10
N ALA A 27 -6.58 2.46 -1.96
CA ALA A 27 -7.50 2.94 -0.93
C ALA A 27 -7.01 2.57 0.48
N LEU A 28 -6.66 1.30 0.70
CA LEU A 28 -6.15 0.82 2.00
C LEU A 28 -4.84 1.51 2.41
N GLY A 29 -4.00 1.89 1.42
CA GLY A 29 -2.76 2.64 1.66
C GLY A 29 -3.00 4.04 2.26
N THR A 30 -4.10 4.70 1.89
CA THR A 30 -4.41 6.09 2.27
C THR A 30 -5.36 6.23 3.46
N VAL A 31 -6.04 5.15 3.88
CA VAL A 31 -7.00 5.18 4.99
C VAL A 31 -6.31 5.34 6.33
N SER A 32 -6.75 6.34 7.13
CA SER A 32 -6.27 6.59 8.50
C SER A 32 -7.01 5.73 9.53
N ARG A 33 -6.28 5.16 10.49
CA ARG A 33 -6.85 4.37 11.61
C ARG A 33 -7.85 5.17 12.44
N ALA A 34 -7.49 6.39 12.83
CA ALA A 34 -8.35 7.25 13.65
C ALA A 34 -9.71 7.50 13.01
N ARG A 35 -9.73 7.74 11.69
CA ARG A 35 -10.99 7.97 10.96
C ARG A 35 -11.81 6.70 10.79
N VAL A 36 -11.19 5.53 10.67
CA VAL A 36 -11.90 4.25 10.64
C VAL A 36 -12.56 3.97 11.99
N GLU A 37 -11.89 4.25 13.10
CA GLU A 37 -12.46 4.12 14.45
C GLU A 37 -13.68 5.04 14.63
N ALA A 38 -13.62 6.27 14.13
CA ALA A 38 -14.77 7.17 14.12
C ALA A 38 -15.95 6.60 13.29
N LEU A 39 -15.67 5.99 12.13
CA LEU A 39 -16.68 5.32 11.30
C LEU A 39 -17.29 4.09 11.99
N VAL A 40 -16.52 3.37 12.79
CA VAL A 40 -17.03 2.26 13.62
C VAL A 40 -17.96 2.77 14.71
N ARG A 41 -17.60 3.87 15.38
CA ARG A 41 -18.46 4.50 16.41
C ARG A 41 -19.78 5.01 15.85
N THR A 42 -19.78 5.50 14.62
CA THR A 42 -21.01 5.95 13.93
C THR A 42 -21.82 4.80 13.33
N GLY A 43 -21.40 3.55 13.49
CA GLY A 43 -22.13 2.37 13.04
C GLY A 43 -22.18 2.20 11.52
N ARG A 44 -21.27 2.82 10.75
CA ARG A 44 -21.30 2.77 9.29
C ARG A 44 -21.06 1.35 8.78
N PHE A 45 -21.86 0.94 7.78
CA PHE A 45 -21.76 -0.40 7.18
C PHE A 45 -20.32 -0.66 6.66
N GLY A 46 -19.78 -1.84 6.95
CA GLY A 46 -18.43 -2.22 6.52
C GLY A 46 -17.28 -1.68 7.41
N ALA A 47 -17.55 -0.72 8.33
CA ALA A 47 -16.49 -0.09 9.12
C ALA A 47 -15.75 -1.08 10.04
N ARG A 48 -16.46 -2.04 10.64
CA ARG A 48 -15.83 -3.10 11.47
C ARG A 48 -14.90 -3.99 10.65
N GLN A 49 -15.31 -4.37 9.42
CA GLN A 49 -14.45 -5.16 8.52
C GLN A 49 -13.23 -4.35 8.11
N LEU A 50 -13.41 -3.07 7.79
CA LEU A 50 -12.32 -2.18 7.43
C LEU A 50 -11.33 -2.00 8.59
N ALA A 51 -11.80 -1.85 9.82
CA ALA A 51 -10.94 -1.78 11.01
C ALA A 51 -10.07 -3.04 11.16
N LEU A 52 -10.64 -4.23 10.95
CA LEU A 52 -9.90 -5.49 11.01
C LEU A 52 -8.87 -5.65 9.88
N VAL A 53 -9.20 -5.16 8.67
CA VAL A 53 -8.26 -5.15 7.54
C VAL A 53 -7.10 -4.19 7.80
N ILE A 54 -7.39 -3.00 8.34
CA ILE A 54 -6.36 -1.99 8.66
C ILE A 54 -5.49 -2.42 9.85
N ALA A 55 -6.02 -3.20 10.79
CA ALA A 55 -5.22 -3.74 11.90
C ALA A 55 -4.04 -4.61 11.41
N ASP A 56 -4.21 -5.35 10.31
CA ASP A 56 -3.15 -6.16 9.67
C ASP A 56 -3.00 -5.74 8.20
N ARG A 57 -2.76 -4.44 7.99
CA ARG A 57 -2.65 -3.83 6.65
C ARG A 57 -1.61 -4.51 5.75
N PRO A 58 -0.36 -4.78 6.20
CA PRO A 58 0.66 -5.36 5.33
C PRO A 58 0.24 -6.70 4.74
N ARG A 59 -0.39 -7.55 5.55
CA ARG A 59 -0.89 -8.84 5.10
C ARG A 59 -1.94 -8.71 4.00
N HIS A 60 -2.90 -7.81 4.16
CA HIS A 60 -3.98 -7.63 3.19
C HIS A 60 -3.50 -6.95 1.91
N VAL A 61 -2.58 -5.98 2.00
CA VAL A 61 -1.95 -5.33 0.84
C VAL A 61 -1.13 -6.33 0.04
N ASN A 62 -0.29 -7.15 0.67
CA ASN A 62 0.48 -8.19 0.00
C ASN A 62 -0.41 -9.25 -0.67
N LEU A 63 -1.54 -9.59 -0.04
CA LEU A 63 -2.53 -10.47 -0.65
C LEU A 63 -3.16 -9.87 -1.91
N LEU A 64 -3.56 -8.60 -1.87
CA LEU A 64 -4.11 -7.89 -3.03
C LEU A 64 -3.10 -7.82 -4.17
N LEU A 65 -1.83 -7.56 -3.85
CA LEU A 65 -0.73 -7.57 -4.82
C LEU A 65 -0.58 -8.94 -5.49
N LEU A 66 -0.59 -10.02 -4.70
CA LEU A 66 -0.49 -11.39 -5.19
C LEU A 66 -1.64 -11.72 -6.15
N LEU A 67 -2.88 -11.43 -5.74
CA LEU A 67 -4.07 -11.71 -6.54
C LEU A 67 -4.09 -10.87 -7.82
N ARG A 68 -3.72 -9.60 -7.74
CA ARG A 68 -3.57 -8.71 -8.90
C ARG A 68 -2.59 -9.31 -9.90
N LEU A 69 -1.37 -9.67 -9.46
CA LEU A 69 -0.35 -10.29 -10.31
C LEU A 69 -0.86 -11.59 -10.94
N GLY A 70 -1.54 -12.43 -10.16
CA GLY A 70 -2.13 -13.67 -10.67
C GLY A 70 -3.13 -13.41 -11.80
N CYS A 71 -4.05 -12.46 -11.62
CA CYS A 71 -5.00 -12.08 -12.67
C CYS A 71 -4.32 -11.49 -13.91
N GLU A 72 -3.32 -10.62 -13.70
CA GLU A 72 -2.58 -9.92 -14.77
C GLU A 72 -1.76 -10.92 -15.62
N VAL A 73 -1.03 -11.83 -14.99
CA VAL A 73 -0.26 -12.87 -15.68
C VAL A 73 -1.18 -13.82 -16.42
N THR A 74 -2.28 -14.27 -15.78
CA THR A 74 -3.26 -15.16 -16.43
C THR A 74 -3.89 -14.47 -17.64
N ALA A 75 -4.30 -13.21 -17.52
CA ALA A 75 -4.85 -12.45 -18.64
C ALA A 75 -3.83 -12.33 -19.78
N THR A 76 -2.56 -12.07 -19.46
CA THR A 76 -1.48 -11.97 -20.47
C THR A 76 -1.31 -13.28 -21.22
N VAL A 77 -1.28 -14.41 -20.53
CA VAL A 77 -1.19 -15.73 -21.16
C VAL A 77 -2.38 -15.99 -22.09
N LEU A 78 -3.59 -15.69 -21.64
CA LEU A 78 -4.80 -15.87 -22.45
C LEU A 78 -4.82 -15.00 -23.70
N VAL A 79 -4.40 -13.73 -23.58
CA VAL A 79 -4.28 -12.81 -24.73
C VAL A 79 -3.23 -13.31 -25.71
N THR A 80 -2.09 -13.78 -25.20
CA THR A 80 -1.04 -14.34 -26.05
C THR A 80 -1.52 -15.60 -26.79
N MET A 81 -2.26 -16.47 -26.11
CA MET A 81 -2.88 -17.66 -26.74
C MET A 81 -3.90 -17.27 -27.81
N ALA A 82 -4.66 -16.21 -27.59
CA ALA A 82 -5.59 -15.69 -28.60
C ALA A 82 -4.84 -15.13 -29.81
N ALA A 83 -3.80 -14.34 -29.59
CA ALA A 83 -2.98 -13.75 -30.65
C ALA A 83 -2.29 -14.82 -31.52
N LEU A 84 -1.78 -15.89 -30.89
CA LEU A 84 -1.17 -17.02 -31.62
C LEU A 84 -2.13 -17.78 -32.54
N ARG A 85 -3.44 -17.64 -32.34
CA ARG A 85 -4.46 -18.24 -33.22
C ARG A 85 -4.76 -17.39 -34.44
N GLU A 86 -4.58 -16.05 -34.34
CA GLU A 86 -4.90 -15.09 -35.37
C GLU A 86 -3.69 -14.75 -36.27
N PHE A 87 -2.50 -14.70 -35.69
CA PHE A 87 -1.29 -14.32 -36.42
C PHE A 87 -0.50 -15.55 -36.87
N SER A 88 -0.14 -15.58 -38.15
CA SER A 88 0.69 -16.67 -38.72
C SER A 88 2.15 -16.61 -38.21
N MET A 89 2.65 -15.44 -37.86
CA MET A 89 4.01 -15.25 -37.33
C MET A 89 4.01 -15.25 -35.79
N THR A 90 4.57 -16.26 -35.17
CA THR A 90 4.59 -16.45 -33.71
C THR A 90 5.23 -15.27 -32.96
N TRP A 91 6.36 -14.75 -33.44
CA TRP A 91 7.04 -13.63 -32.77
C TRP A 91 6.20 -12.34 -32.81
N LEU A 92 5.46 -12.09 -33.90
CA LEU A 92 4.59 -10.94 -34.02
C LEU A 92 3.39 -11.05 -33.07
N ALA A 93 2.79 -12.24 -32.97
CA ALA A 93 1.71 -12.52 -32.04
C ALA A 93 2.12 -12.23 -30.58
N VAL A 94 3.29 -12.70 -30.16
CA VAL A 94 3.83 -12.48 -28.82
C VAL A 94 4.11 -10.98 -28.57
N LEU A 95 4.72 -10.29 -29.56
CA LEU A 95 5.02 -8.89 -29.45
C LEU A 95 3.75 -8.02 -29.32
N VAL A 96 2.76 -8.24 -30.20
CA VAL A 96 1.49 -7.51 -30.17
C VAL A 96 0.74 -7.78 -28.89
N ALA A 97 0.64 -9.02 -28.44
CA ALA A 97 0.01 -9.37 -27.16
C ALA A 97 0.72 -8.73 -25.98
N GLY A 98 2.04 -8.77 -25.95
CA GLY A 98 2.86 -8.16 -24.90
C GLY A 98 2.67 -6.65 -24.81
N VAL A 99 2.78 -5.95 -25.95
CA VAL A 99 2.57 -4.48 -26.01
C VAL A 99 1.14 -4.11 -25.59
N ALA A 100 0.15 -4.81 -26.11
CA ALA A 100 -1.26 -4.59 -25.75
C ALA A 100 -1.47 -4.76 -24.25
N MET A 101 -0.94 -5.86 -23.65
CA MET A 101 -1.08 -6.11 -22.21
C MET A 101 -0.32 -5.12 -21.33
N VAL A 102 0.84 -4.62 -21.78
CA VAL A 102 1.56 -3.54 -21.07
C VAL A 102 0.71 -2.27 -21.02
N VAL A 103 0.09 -1.88 -22.14
CA VAL A 103 -0.80 -0.71 -22.19
C VAL A 103 -2.01 -0.91 -21.28
N VAL A 104 -2.66 -2.07 -21.34
CA VAL A 104 -3.80 -2.42 -20.48
C VAL A 104 -3.39 -2.42 -19.00
N ALA A 105 -2.28 -3.07 -18.67
CA ALA A 105 -1.77 -3.14 -17.30
C ALA A 105 -1.45 -1.74 -16.75
N TYR A 106 -0.84 -0.88 -17.56
CA TYR A 106 -0.50 0.48 -17.14
C TYR A 106 -1.73 1.36 -16.98
N VAL A 107 -2.59 1.46 -18.03
CA VAL A 107 -3.70 2.40 -18.06
C VAL A 107 -4.92 1.89 -17.28
N VAL A 108 -5.37 0.66 -17.59
CA VAL A 108 -6.64 0.12 -17.09
C VAL A 108 -6.49 -0.49 -15.70
N ILE A 109 -5.36 -1.13 -15.39
CA ILE A 109 -5.12 -1.75 -14.09
C ILE A 109 -4.35 -0.79 -13.16
N GLY A 110 -3.32 -0.12 -13.67
CA GLY A 110 -2.40 0.69 -12.89
C GLY A 110 -2.94 2.08 -12.55
N VAL A 111 -3.09 2.94 -13.56
CA VAL A 111 -3.34 4.38 -13.34
C VAL A 111 -4.79 4.65 -12.92
N GLY A 112 -5.76 4.20 -13.72
CA GLY A 112 -7.17 4.54 -13.50
C GLY A 112 -7.71 4.11 -12.13
N PRO A 113 -7.76 2.80 -11.84
CA PRO A 113 -8.29 2.29 -10.57
C PRO A 113 -7.53 2.78 -9.35
N ARG A 114 -6.20 2.90 -9.44
CA ARG A 114 -5.37 3.40 -8.34
C ARG A 114 -5.68 4.87 -8.02
N THR A 115 -5.93 5.69 -9.05
CA THR A 115 -6.33 7.09 -8.87
C THR A 115 -7.69 7.18 -8.17
N ILE A 116 -8.68 6.39 -8.61
CA ILE A 116 -10.01 6.30 -7.97
C ILE A 116 -9.88 5.84 -6.52
N GLY A 117 -9.03 4.85 -6.26
CA GLY A 117 -8.73 4.35 -4.91
C GLY A 117 -8.23 5.44 -3.97
N ARG A 118 -7.34 6.30 -4.44
CA ARG A 118 -6.80 7.43 -3.68
C ARG A 118 -7.78 8.59 -3.50
N GLN A 119 -8.62 8.85 -4.49
CA GLN A 119 -9.62 9.93 -4.41
C GLN A 119 -10.78 9.60 -3.46
N HIS A 120 -11.20 8.31 -3.40
CA HIS A 120 -12.33 7.87 -2.60
C HIS A 120 -11.97 6.73 -1.63
N PRO A 121 -10.94 6.89 -0.76
CA PRO A 121 -10.34 5.79 -0.01
C PRO A 121 -11.33 5.15 0.99
N TYR A 122 -12.17 5.94 1.64
CA TYR A 122 -13.13 5.42 2.61
C TYR A 122 -14.30 4.69 1.96
N THR A 123 -14.82 5.20 0.84
CA THR A 123 -15.93 4.56 0.12
C THR A 123 -15.49 3.20 -0.44
N ILE A 124 -14.34 3.16 -1.10
CA ILE A 124 -13.78 1.93 -1.66
C ILE A 124 -13.36 1.00 -0.52
N GLY A 125 -12.66 1.52 0.50
CA GLY A 125 -12.25 0.74 1.65
C GLY A 125 -13.41 0.03 2.35
N LEU A 126 -14.52 0.70 2.57
CA LEU A 126 -15.74 0.12 3.17
C LEU A 126 -16.36 -0.96 2.28
N LEU A 127 -16.38 -0.75 0.96
CA LEU A 127 -16.96 -1.70 0.00
C LEU A 127 -16.12 -2.97 -0.11
N VAL A 128 -14.79 -2.83 -0.20
CA VAL A 128 -13.87 -3.96 -0.45
C VAL A 128 -13.43 -4.68 0.82
N ALA A 129 -13.62 -4.10 2.01
CA ALA A 129 -13.16 -4.68 3.27
C ALA A 129 -13.72 -6.09 3.53
N GLY A 130 -15.00 -6.32 3.22
CA GLY A 130 -15.64 -7.63 3.33
C GLY A 130 -14.96 -8.69 2.45
N PRO A 131 -14.98 -8.52 1.12
CA PRO A 131 -14.30 -9.41 0.18
C PRO A 131 -12.81 -9.64 0.51
N VAL A 132 -12.07 -8.56 0.78
CA VAL A 132 -10.63 -8.65 1.12
C VAL A 132 -10.39 -9.50 2.37
N ARG A 133 -11.23 -9.36 3.39
CA ARG A 133 -11.14 -10.18 4.60
C ARG A 133 -11.40 -11.65 4.34
N VAL A 134 -12.41 -11.98 3.51
CA VAL A 134 -12.70 -13.36 3.12
C VAL A 134 -11.53 -13.97 2.35
N LEU A 135 -11.03 -13.26 1.33
CA LEU A 135 -9.84 -13.65 0.58
C LEU A 135 -8.62 -13.81 1.48
N GLY A 136 -8.43 -12.90 2.44
CA GLY A 136 -7.34 -12.97 3.42
C GLY A 136 -7.42 -14.19 4.34
N ARG A 137 -8.63 -14.71 4.61
CA ARG A 137 -8.81 -15.94 5.39
C ARG A 137 -8.48 -17.17 4.56
N VAL A 138 -8.93 -17.24 3.30
CA VAL A 138 -8.75 -18.40 2.42
C VAL A 138 -7.31 -18.48 1.90
N LEU A 139 -6.76 -17.36 1.42
CA LEU A 139 -5.44 -17.32 0.78
C LEU A 139 -4.32 -16.85 1.73
N GLY A 140 -4.66 -16.55 2.98
CA GLY A 140 -3.71 -16.10 3.99
C GLY A 140 -2.52 -17.04 4.22
N PRO A 141 -2.70 -18.38 4.26
CA PRO A 141 -1.59 -19.32 4.36
C PRO A 141 -0.62 -19.22 3.20
N LEU A 142 -1.14 -19.12 1.95
CA LEU A 142 -0.34 -18.95 0.74
C LEU A 142 0.43 -17.63 0.74
N SER A 143 -0.22 -16.53 1.10
CA SER A 143 0.43 -15.23 1.21
C SER A 143 1.58 -15.25 2.23
N ARG A 144 1.39 -15.87 3.39
CA ARG A 144 2.44 -16.01 4.41
C ARG A 144 3.63 -16.84 3.91
N LEU A 145 3.37 -17.92 3.21
CA LEU A 145 4.42 -18.75 2.63
C LEU A 145 5.27 -17.96 1.63
N LEU A 146 4.63 -17.20 0.73
CA LEU A 146 5.34 -16.38 -0.26
C LEU A 146 6.12 -15.22 0.39
N ILE A 147 5.58 -14.60 1.45
CA ILE A 147 6.31 -13.58 2.23
C ILE A 147 7.53 -14.22 2.89
N MET A 148 7.40 -15.43 3.45
CA MET A 148 8.51 -16.17 4.06
C MET A 148 9.61 -16.45 3.03
N VAL A 149 9.26 -16.89 1.84
CA VAL A 149 10.19 -17.10 0.73
C VAL A 149 10.85 -15.80 0.30
N GLY A 150 10.08 -14.71 0.16
CA GLY A 150 10.62 -13.39 -0.16
C GLY A 150 11.62 -12.88 0.88
N ASN A 151 11.30 -13.04 2.15
CA ASN A 151 12.19 -12.66 3.26
C ASN A 151 13.46 -13.55 3.33
N ALA A 152 13.37 -14.82 2.93
CA ALA A 152 14.52 -15.72 2.88
C ALA A 152 15.53 -15.32 1.77
N ILE A 153 15.02 -14.73 0.69
CA ILE A 153 15.86 -14.25 -0.44
C ILE A 153 16.46 -12.86 -0.15
N THR A 154 15.80 -12.07 0.69
CA THR A 154 16.24 -10.71 1.04
C THR A 154 16.90 -10.70 2.42
N PRO A 155 18.23 -10.71 2.53
CA PRO A 155 18.90 -10.61 3.82
C PRO A 155 18.73 -9.20 4.38
N GLY A 156 17.86 -9.07 5.39
CA GLY A 156 17.59 -7.82 6.09
C GLY A 156 16.58 -8.02 7.21
N ARG A 157 16.62 -7.17 8.24
CA ARG A 157 15.54 -7.12 9.23
C ARG A 157 14.30 -6.65 8.51
N GLY A 158 13.27 -7.51 8.43
CA GLY A 158 11.96 -7.16 7.87
C GLY A 158 11.47 -5.83 8.43
N PHE A 159 10.63 -5.13 7.67
CA PHE A 159 10.08 -3.83 8.08
C PHE A 159 9.61 -3.85 9.53
N PRO A 160 10.19 -3.03 10.42
CA PRO A 160 9.68 -2.88 11.78
C PRO A 160 8.22 -2.42 11.69
N ALA A 161 7.35 -3.07 12.42
CA ALA A 161 5.93 -2.73 12.45
C ALA A 161 5.73 -1.43 13.24
N GLY A 162 5.76 -0.28 12.57
CA GLY A 162 5.46 1.01 13.16
C GLY A 162 5.28 2.09 12.09
N PRO A 163 4.47 3.13 12.36
CA PRO A 163 4.31 4.25 11.44
C PRO A 163 5.58 5.10 11.31
N PHE A 164 6.52 4.97 12.27
CA PHE A 164 7.80 5.68 12.30
C PHE A 164 8.90 4.70 12.66
N THR A 165 9.88 4.55 11.79
CA THR A 165 11.01 3.64 11.95
C THR A 165 12.25 4.34 12.53
N SER A 166 12.29 5.68 12.45
CA SER A 166 13.39 6.47 12.98
C SER A 166 12.92 7.88 13.36
N GLU A 167 13.67 8.52 14.25
CA GLU A 167 13.50 9.92 14.62
C GLU A 167 13.67 10.84 13.40
N VAL A 168 14.53 10.46 12.45
CA VAL A 168 14.74 11.18 11.20
C VAL A 168 13.45 11.28 10.39
N GLU A 169 12.70 10.16 10.24
CA GLU A 169 11.41 10.18 9.54
C GLU A 169 10.38 11.07 10.24
N LEU A 170 10.43 11.13 11.57
CA LEU A 170 9.52 11.98 12.33
C LEU A 170 9.87 13.46 12.14
N ARG A 171 11.16 13.83 12.11
CA ARG A 171 11.63 15.18 11.79
C ARG A 171 11.17 15.60 10.38
N GLU A 172 11.37 14.75 9.36
CA GLU A 172 10.89 15.04 8.00
C GLU A 172 9.37 15.26 7.91
N LEU A 173 8.60 14.53 8.71
CA LEU A 173 7.15 14.73 8.75
C LEU A 173 6.76 16.06 9.39
N VAL A 174 7.47 16.51 10.40
CA VAL A 174 7.28 17.84 11.03
C VAL A 174 7.62 18.94 10.02
N ASP A 175 8.72 18.80 9.29
CA ASP A 175 9.14 19.75 8.24
C ASP A 175 8.10 19.85 7.12
N MET A 176 7.63 18.70 6.61
CA MET A 176 6.56 18.66 5.61
C MET A 176 5.23 19.25 6.12
N ALA A 177 4.93 19.10 7.41
CA ALA A 177 3.73 19.68 8.01
C ALA A 177 3.85 21.20 8.12
N GLY A 178 5.05 21.72 8.43
CA GLY A 178 5.39 23.13 8.43
C GLY A 178 5.28 23.75 7.04
N GLU A 179 5.87 23.14 6.02
CA GLU A 179 5.78 23.58 4.62
C GLU A 179 4.32 23.65 4.10
N ARG A 180 3.45 22.76 4.59
CA ARG A 180 2.03 22.74 4.24
C ARG A 180 1.16 23.67 5.07
N GLY A 181 1.74 24.40 6.02
CA GLY A 181 1.02 25.30 6.93
C GLY A 181 0.09 24.57 7.93
N VAL A 182 0.31 23.27 8.16
CA VAL A 182 -0.45 22.47 9.16
C VAL A 182 0.12 22.68 10.56
N VAL A 183 1.43 22.94 10.64
CA VAL A 183 2.18 23.26 11.86
C VAL A 183 2.78 24.66 11.65
N GLU A 184 2.66 25.53 12.63
CA GLU A 184 3.29 26.86 12.58
C GLU A 184 4.82 26.74 12.73
N ALA A 185 5.57 27.70 12.15
CA ALA A 185 7.03 27.66 12.17
C ALA A 185 7.60 27.57 13.60
N GLY A 186 7.01 28.30 14.54
CA GLY A 186 7.41 28.24 15.95
C GLY A 186 7.12 26.91 16.64
N GLU A 187 6.05 26.24 16.25
CA GLU A 187 5.71 24.90 16.75
C GLU A 187 6.67 23.85 16.21
N ALA A 188 7.04 23.92 14.92
CA ALA A 188 8.03 23.05 14.32
C ALA A 188 9.40 23.19 14.99
N GLU A 189 9.86 24.43 15.24
CA GLU A 189 11.10 24.72 15.95
C GLU A 189 11.09 24.16 17.39
N MET A 190 9.97 24.28 18.08
CA MET A 190 9.79 23.71 19.42
C MET A 190 9.91 22.19 19.41
N ILE A 191 9.31 21.51 18.42
CA ILE A 191 9.40 20.05 18.27
C ILE A 191 10.85 19.63 18.00
N HIS A 192 11.58 20.35 17.15
CA HIS A 192 13.01 20.10 16.90
C HIS A 192 13.85 20.26 18.16
N SER A 193 13.59 21.32 18.95
CA SER A 193 14.30 21.56 20.22
C SER A 193 14.05 20.44 21.24
N VAL A 194 12.86 19.82 21.25
CA VAL A 194 12.59 18.65 22.11
C VAL A 194 13.41 17.44 21.70
N PHE A 195 13.62 17.21 20.39
CA PHE A 195 14.48 16.12 19.92
C PHE A 195 15.96 16.37 20.28
N GLU A 196 16.44 17.62 20.11
CA GLU A 196 17.80 17.99 20.49
C GLU A 196 18.06 17.84 21.99
N LEU A 197 17.05 18.15 22.82
CA LEU A 197 17.14 17.93 24.25
C LEU A 197 17.32 16.45 24.62
N GLY A 198 16.69 15.55 23.86
CA GLY A 198 16.83 14.10 24.04
C GLY A 198 18.25 13.59 23.81
N ASP A 199 18.99 14.23 22.90
CA ASP A 199 20.37 13.89 22.56
C ASP A 199 21.39 14.61 23.46
N THR A 200 20.96 15.64 24.22
CA THR A 200 21.83 16.46 25.07
C THR A 200 22.28 15.70 26.31
N VAL A 201 23.57 15.54 26.50
CA VAL A 201 24.10 14.90 27.71
C VAL A 201 24.28 15.92 28.84
N ALA A 202 24.09 15.47 30.08
CA ALA A 202 24.20 16.34 31.28
C ALA A 202 25.50 17.16 31.34
N ARG A 203 26.58 16.60 30.78
CA ARG A 203 27.89 17.29 30.71
C ARG A 203 27.87 18.56 29.88
N GLU A 204 26.99 18.67 28.89
CA GLU A 204 26.90 19.85 28.00
C GLU A 204 26.15 21.00 28.63
N VAL A 205 25.26 20.71 29.57
CA VAL A 205 24.44 21.73 30.25
C VAL A 205 24.89 22.02 31.71
N MET A 206 25.80 21.21 32.27
CA MET A 206 26.29 21.42 33.63
C MET A 206 27.32 22.52 33.69
N VAL A 207 27.27 23.30 34.78
CA VAL A 207 28.28 24.30 35.13
C VAL A 207 29.51 23.60 35.74
N PRO A 208 30.73 23.90 35.27
CA PRO A 208 31.96 23.37 35.87
C PRO A 208 32.00 23.66 37.39
N ARG A 209 32.54 22.72 38.16
CA ARG A 209 32.61 22.84 39.62
C ARG A 209 33.22 24.13 40.12
N THR A 210 34.14 24.71 39.35
CA THR A 210 34.85 25.99 39.64
C THR A 210 33.97 27.21 39.49
N GLU A 211 32.83 27.10 38.80
CA GLU A 211 31.90 28.19 38.50
C GLU A 211 30.60 28.10 39.30
N ILE A 212 30.46 27.08 40.16
CA ILE A 212 29.26 26.88 40.97
C ILE A 212 29.22 27.96 42.05
N VAL A 213 28.17 28.79 42.02
CA VAL A 213 27.87 29.78 43.07
C VAL A 213 27.07 29.07 44.15
N TRP A 214 27.59 29.08 45.38
CA TRP A 214 26.90 28.55 46.57
C TRP A 214 26.04 29.65 47.18
N ILE A 215 24.81 29.32 47.46
CA ILE A 215 23.90 30.18 48.20
C ILE A 215 23.86 29.60 49.63
N GLU A 216 24.23 30.43 50.65
CA GLU A 216 24.08 30.09 52.04
C GLU A 216 22.62 30.26 52.51
#